data_f3a002c8bc820f15e504070c2a17e5f0
#
_entry.id   f3a002c8bc820f15e504070c2a17e5f0
#
_cell.length_a   1.000
_cell.length_b   1.000
_cell.length_c   1.000
_cell.angle_alpha   90.00
_cell.angle_beta   90.00
_cell.angle_gamma   90.00
#
_symmetry.space_group_name_H-M   'P 1'
#
loop_
_entity.id
_entity.type
_entity.pdbx_description
1 polymer ?
#
loop_
_entity_poly.entity_id
_entity_poly.type
_entity_poly.pdbx_seq_one_letter_code
_entity_poly.pdbx_strand_id
1 'polypeptide(L)'
;MTPRALLLHDETGQLWPADGADCGDIVSAYQIALAVRALRQARGERPRGYKVGFTNRTIWPRYKVFAPVWGTVWDTTLSWSEAAQPGTLSLSRLCQPRIEPEAVFGFKATPARGAGLDELFEALDWIAPGFEIVQSHLPDWKFVAAQTVADNGLHARLHVGPRVAVADLARGADGLQRRLAAARVSLLCGDETVDTGTGAQVLDSPLHALLHFLNELRACPGATDIAPGDVVTTGTWTDAWPVAPGQTWSSAHDDLLPPLSLRLA
;
A
#
# COMPACT_ATOMS: atom_id res chain seq x y z
N MET A 1 -22.03 -7.03 -6.20
CA MET A 1 -21.37 -8.35 -6.46
C MET A 1 -21.19 -9.12 -5.15
N THR A 2 -21.11 -10.47 -5.17
CA THR A 2 -20.83 -11.27 -3.97
C THR A 2 -19.31 -11.27 -3.67
N PRO A 3 -18.89 -11.51 -2.41
CA PRO A 3 -17.46 -11.64 -2.08
C PRO A 3 -16.74 -12.72 -2.90
N ARG A 4 -17.42 -13.81 -3.26
CA ARG A 4 -16.86 -14.85 -4.16
C ARG A 4 -16.63 -14.36 -5.57
N ALA A 5 -17.55 -13.55 -6.11
CA ALA A 5 -17.38 -12.96 -7.43
C ALA A 5 -16.22 -11.96 -7.46
N LEU A 6 -16.09 -11.11 -6.43
CA LEU A 6 -14.95 -10.21 -6.29
C LEU A 6 -13.63 -10.97 -6.25
N LEU A 7 -13.56 -12.02 -5.45
CA LEU A 7 -12.36 -12.88 -5.38
C LEU A 7 -12.03 -13.52 -6.73
N LEU A 8 -13.03 -13.97 -7.49
CA LEU A 8 -12.83 -14.54 -8.83
C LEU A 8 -12.25 -13.52 -9.81
N HIS A 9 -12.73 -12.27 -9.77
CA HIS A 9 -12.19 -11.19 -10.60
C HIS A 9 -10.73 -10.89 -10.24
N ASP A 10 -10.39 -10.84 -8.94
CA ASP A 10 -9.00 -10.69 -8.47
C ASP A 10 -8.09 -11.84 -8.97
N GLU A 11 -8.57 -13.08 -8.93
CA GLU A 11 -7.81 -14.26 -9.40
C GLU A 11 -7.60 -14.30 -10.91
N THR A 12 -8.54 -13.79 -11.66
CA THR A 12 -8.54 -13.88 -13.13
C THR A 12 -8.06 -12.62 -13.83
N GLY A 13 -7.92 -11.50 -13.10
CA GLY A 13 -7.59 -10.20 -13.66
C GLY A 13 -8.66 -9.65 -14.60
N GLN A 14 -9.92 -10.03 -14.40
CA GLN A 14 -11.03 -9.58 -15.24
C GLN A 14 -11.68 -8.34 -14.66
N LEU A 15 -12.04 -7.40 -15.53
CA LEU A 15 -12.82 -6.22 -15.15
C LEU A 15 -14.17 -6.62 -14.54
N TRP A 16 -14.63 -5.83 -13.59
CA TRP A 16 -16.00 -5.92 -13.10
C TRP A 16 -16.99 -5.53 -14.22
N PRO A 17 -18.26 -5.94 -14.13
CA PRO A 17 -19.29 -5.51 -15.05
C PRO A 17 -19.34 -3.98 -15.21
N ALA A 18 -19.76 -3.50 -16.38
CA ALA A 18 -19.72 -2.07 -16.74
C ALA A 18 -20.52 -1.16 -15.77
N ASP A 19 -21.57 -1.69 -15.15
CA ASP A 19 -22.37 -1.04 -14.11
C ASP A 19 -21.67 -1.06 -12.74
N GLY A 20 -20.52 -1.73 -12.65
CA GLY A 20 -19.72 -1.88 -11.44
C GLY A 20 -20.41 -2.73 -10.38
N ALA A 21 -19.77 -2.84 -9.21
CA ALA A 21 -20.38 -3.44 -8.04
C ALA A 21 -21.05 -2.34 -7.20
N ASP A 22 -22.28 -2.58 -6.79
CA ASP A 22 -22.85 -1.82 -5.66
C ASP A 22 -22.18 -2.32 -4.37
N CYS A 23 -21.36 -1.46 -3.78
CA CYS A 23 -20.61 -1.73 -2.55
C CYS A 23 -21.19 -0.93 -1.36
N GLY A 24 -22.29 -0.18 -1.57
CA GLY A 24 -22.86 0.71 -0.58
C GLY A 24 -21.92 1.87 -0.21
N ASP A 25 -21.86 2.18 1.08
CA ASP A 25 -20.94 3.15 1.65
C ASP A 25 -19.57 2.52 2.01
N ILE A 26 -18.65 3.32 2.50
CA ILE A 26 -17.29 2.88 2.91
C ILE A 26 -17.37 1.79 3.99
N VAL A 27 -18.28 1.90 4.95
CA VAL A 27 -18.43 0.93 6.05
C VAL A 27 -18.89 -0.42 5.49
N SER A 28 -19.90 -0.41 4.64
CA SER A 28 -20.42 -1.60 3.95
C SER A 28 -19.35 -2.24 3.06
N ALA A 29 -18.57 -1.42 2.34
CA ALA A 29 -17.48 -1.87 1.49
C ALA A 29 -16.37 -2.59 2.28
N TYR A 30 -16.02 -2.11 3.48
CA TYR A 30 -15.10 -2.83 4.38
C TYR A 30 -15.66 -4.19 4.82
N GLN A 31 -16.95 -4.32 5.09
CA GLN A 31 -17.53 -5.63 5.43
C GLN A 31 -17.44 -6.60 4.24
N ILE A 32 -17.61 -6.12 3.02
CA ILE A 32 -17.39 -6.90 1.80
C ILE A 32 -15.92 -7.31 1.68
N ALA A 33 -14.98 -6.39 1.85
CA ALA A 33 -13.53 -6.67 1.81
C ALA A 33 -13.12 -7.69 2.88
N LEU A 34 -13.66 -7.58 4.11
CA LEU A 34 -13.41 -8.55 5.18
C LEU A 34 -14.00 -9.94 4.86
N ALA A 35 -15.13 -10.01 4.18
CA ALA A 35 -15.69 -11.27 3.72
C ALA A 35 -14.80 -11.91 2.61
N VAL A 36 -14.25 -11.12 1.67
CA VAL A 36 -13.24 -11.60 0.71
C VAL A 36 -11.98 -12.07 1.45
N ARG A 37 -11.53 -11.33 2.46
CA ARG A 37 -10.39 -11.72 3.30
C ARG A 37 -10.61 -13.08 3.95
N ALA A 38 -11.79 -13.33 4.51
CA ALA A 38 -12.14 -14.62 5.11
C ALA A 38 -12.09 -15.78 4.08
N LEU A 39 -12.53 -15.54 2.85
CA LEU A 39 -12.44 -16.54 1.78
C LEU A 39 -10.97 -16.86 1.41
N ARG A 40 -10.11 -15.83 1.33
CA ARG A 40 -8.67 -16.03 1.08
C ARG A 40 -7.99 -16.84 2.19
N GLN A 41 -8.30 -16.51 3.45
CA GLN A 41 -7.79 -17.27 4.61
C GLN A 41 -8.29 -18.73 4.61
N ALA A 42 -9.56 -18.95 4.26
CA ALA A 42 -10.13 -20.30 4.21
C ALA A 42 -9.45 -21.22 3.16
N ARG A 43 -8.84 -20.65 2.13
CA ARG A 43 -8.04 -21.37 1.13
C ARG A 43 -6.53 -21.45 1.46
N GLY A 44 -6.12 -20.95 2.62
CA GLY A 44 -4.76 -21.09 3.16
C GLY A 44 -3.85 -19.87 3.00
N GLU A 45 -4.30 -18.77 2.39
CA GLU A 45 -3.50 -17.55 2.31
C GLU A 45 -3.39 -16.87 3.67
N ARG A 46 -2.24 -16.25 3.93
CA ARG A 46 -1.93 -15.63 5.21
C ARG A 46 -1.80 -14.12 5.06
N PRO A 47 -2.54 -13.32 5.83
CA PRO A 47 -2.29 -11.88 5.92
C PRO A 47 -0.85 -11.62 6.41
N ARG A 48 -0.20 -10.63 5.82
CA ARG A 48 1.17 -10.20 6.14
C ARG A 48 1.24 -8.72 6.48
N GLY A 49 0.10 -8.07 6.62
CA GLY A 49 -0.04 -6.67 6.93
C GLY A 49 -1.03 -5.96 6.01
N TYR A 50 -0.78 -4.69 5.75
CA TYR A 50 -1.73 -3.81 5.09
C TYR A 50 -1.06 -2.87 4.08
N LYS A 51 -1.82 -2.47 3.08
CA LYS A 51 -1.53 -1.33 2.22
C LYS A 51 -2.43 -0.17 2.61
N VAL A 52 -1.94 1.05 2.46
CA VAL A 52 -2.71 2.26 2.75
C VAL A 52 -2.74 3.14 1.49
N GLY A 53 -3.92 3.55 1.09
CA GLY A 53 -4.13 4.44 -0.05
C GLY A 53 -4.94 5.68 0.31
N PHE A 54 -5.15 6.58 -0.65
CA PHE A 54 -5.82 7.86 -0.46
C PHE A 54 -5.14 8.74 0.61
N THR A 55 -3.81 8.69 0.66
CA THR A 55 -3.00 9.44 1.62
C THR A 55 -2.64 10.86 1.13
N ASN A 56 -2.90 11.17 -0.13
CA ASN A 56 -2.79 12.53 -0.65
C ASN A 56 -4.14 13.27 -0.52
N ARG A 57 -4.19 14.28 0.36
CA ARG A 57 -5.43 15.06 0.61
C ARG A 57 -5.97 15.79 -0.62
N THR A 58 -5.15 16.04 -1.64
CA THR A 58 -5.59 16.74 -2.85
C THR A 58 -6.66 15.98 -3.63
N ILE A 59 -6.70 14.66 -3.52
CA ILE A 59 -7.70 13.82 -4.18
C ILE A 59 -8.98 13.61 -3.37
N TRP A 60 -8.98 13.95 -2.07
CA TRP A 60 -10.11 13.71 -1.17
C TRP A 60 -11.43 14.35 -1.62
N PRO A 61 -11.46 15.61 -2.08
CA PRO A 61 -12.70 16.21 -2.58
C PRO A 61 -13.30 15.45 -3.77
N ARG A 62 -12.44 14.92 -4.65
CA ARG A 62 -12.87 14.17 -5.84
C ARG A 62 -13.59 12.87 -5.47
N TYR A 63 -13.07 12.16 -4.47
CA TYR A 63 -13.60 10.87 -4.04
C TYR A 63 -14.53 10.97 -2.83
N LYS A 64 -14.73 12.18 -2.29
CA LYS A 64 -15.56 12.45 -1.10
C LYS A 64 -15.14 11.59 0.10
N VAL A 65 -13.83 11.41 0.27
CA VAL A 65 -13.22 10.74 1.44
C VAL A 65 -12.57 11.77 2.34
N PHE A 66 -12.38 11.43 3.61
CA PHE A 66 -11.74 12.29 4.62
C PHE A 66 -10.78 11.51 5.51
N ALA A 67 -10.46 10.29 5.10
CA ALA A 67 -9.53 9.37 5.75
C ALA A 67 -8.86 8.48 4.70
N PRO A 68 -7.68 7.91 5.00
CA PRO A 68 -7.07 6.92 4.13
C PRO A 68 -7.91 5.64 4.07
N VAL A 69 -7.81 4.92 2.95
CA VAL A 69 -8.38 3.57 2.81
C VAL A 69 -7.27 2.53 2.91
N TRP A 70 -7.62 1.32 3.32
CA TRP A 70 -6.65 0.25 3.47
C TRP A 70 -7.13 -1.07 2.84
N GLY A 71 -6.17 -1.93 2.51
CA GLY A 71 -6.38 -3.28 2.04
C GLY A 71 -5.40 -4.26 2.69
N THR A 72 -5.66 -5.56 2.56
CA THR A 72 -4.79 -6.61 3.14
C THR A 72 -3.67 -6.96 2.16
N VAL A 73 -2.43 -6.98 2.64
CA VAL A 73 -1.28 -7.59 1.97
C VAL A 73 -1.20 -9.07 2.36
N TRP A 74 -0.95 -9.94 1.37
CA TRP A 74 -0.94 -11.40 1.54
C TRP A 74 0.45 -11.99 1.33
N ASP A 75 0.71 -13.16 1.91
CA ASP A 75 1.91 -13.93 1.63
C ASP A 75 2.07 -14.27 0.13
N THR A 76 0.96 -14.37 -0.60
CA THR A 76 0.92 -14.60 -2.04
C THR A 76 1.11 -13.34 -2.88
N THR A 77 1.03 -12.14 -2.29
CA THR A 77 1.20 -10.84 -2.99
C THR A 77 2.44 -10.08 -2.55
N LEU A 78 3.13 -10.54 -1.49
CA LEU A 78 4.32 -9.93 -0.93
C LEU A 78 5.59 -10.61 -1.45
N SER A 79 6.54 -9.81 -1.92
CA SER A 79 7.87 -10.28 -2.33
C SER A 79 8.97 -9.36 -1.81
N TRP A 80 10.21 -9.84 -1.81
CA TRP A 80 11.34 -9.18 -1.18
C TRP A 80 12.55 -9.15 -2.10
N SER A 81 13.34 -8.09 -1.96
CA SER A 81 14.66 -7.96 -2.56
C SER A 81 15.66 -7.61 -1.47
N GLU A 82 16.67 -8.45 -1.26
CA GLU A 82 17.71 -8.21 -0.23
C GLU A 82 18.97 -7.55 -0.79
N ALA A 83 19.10 -7.48 -2.11
CA ALA A 83 20.33 -7.04 -2.77
C ALA A 83 20.09 -5.95 -3.82
N ALA A 84 21.19 -5.35 -4.27
CA ALA A 84 21.24 -4.34 -5.35
C ALA A 84 20.79 -4.88 -6.74
N GLN A 85 20.42 -6.15 -6.85
CA GLN A 85 19.90 -6.73 -8.10
C GLN A 85 18.41 -6.45 -8.24
N PRO A 86 17.93 -6.12 -9.44
CA PRO A 86 16.53 -5.91 -9.70
C PRO A 86 15.71 -7.13 -9.29
N GLY A 87 14.67 -6.93 -8.48
CA GLY A 87 13.63 -7.93 -8.27
C GLY A 87 12.92 -8.25 -9.59
N THR A 88 12.19 -9.35 -9.65
CA THR A 88 11.30 -9.67 -10.77
C THR A 88 9.89 -9.91 -10.27
N LEU A 89 8.90 -9.29 -10.90
CA LEU A 89 7.49 -9.41 -10.55
C LEU A 89 6.65 -9.65 -11.79
N SER A 90 5.79 -10.66 -11.74
CA SER A 90 4.86 -10.95 -12.82
C SER A 90 3.61 -10.08 -12.76
N LEU A 91 3.24 -9.49 -13.90
CA LEU A 91 1.98 -8.78 -14.09
C LEU A 91 0.84 -9.71 -14.55
N SER A 92 1.11 -11.02 -14.66
CA SER A 92 0.10 -11.99 -15.07
C SER A 92 -1.13 -11.94 -14.16
N ARG A 93 -2.30 -11.91 -14.78
CA ARG A 93 -3.61 -11.82 -14.11
C ARG A 93 -3.83 -10.54 -13.33
N LEU A 94 -3.08 -9.48 -13.61
CA LEU A 94 -3.37 -8.16 -13.06
C LEU A 94 -4.25 -7.35 -14.01
N CYS A 95 -5.13 -6.56 -13.42
CA CYS A 95 -6.13 -5.76 -14.13
C CYS A 95 -5.68 -4.30 -14.17
N GLN A 96 -5.33 -3.77 -15.35
CA GLN A 96 -4.92 -2.38 -15.55
C GLN A 96 -3.81 -1.93 -14.56
N PRO A 97 -2.69 -2.68 -14.40
CA PRO A 97 -1.73 -2.47 -13.32
C PRO A 97 -1.02 -1.12 -13.42
N ARG A 98 -0.73 -0.53 -12.24
CA ARG A 98 0.10 0.67 -12.09
C ARG A 98 1.11 0.47 -10.98
N ILE A 99 2.24 1.21 -11.03
CA ILE A 99 3.31 1.16 -10.03
C ILE A 99 3.30 2.43 -9.17
N GLU A 100 3.57 2.23 -7.87
CA GLU A 100 3.62 3.26 -6.85
C GLU A 100 4.88 3.07 -5.99
N PRO A 101 5.81 4.05 -5.94
CA PRO A 101 6.93 4.03 -5.00
C PRO A 101 6.46 4.47 -3.62
N GLU A 102 6.75 3.66 -2.60
CA GLU A 102 6.27 3.87 -1.23
C GLU A 102 7.35 3.62 -0.18
N ALA A 103 7.14 4.15 1.03
CA ALA A 103 7.80 3.68 2.23
C ALA A 103 7.00 2.52 2.84
N VAL A 104 7.68 1.43 3.15
CA VAL A 104 7.13 0.24 3.79
C VAL A 104 7.70 0.11 5.20
N PHE A 105 6.84 -0.07 6.17
CA PHE A 105 7.21 -0.21 7.58
C PHE A 105 7.00 -1.63 8.07
N GLY A 106 7.96 -2.16 8.83
CA GLY A 106 7.85 -3.43 9.53
C GLY A 106 7.63 -3.22 11.02
N PHE A 107 6.70 -3.95 11.58
CA PHE A 107 6.32 -3.86 12.99
C PHE A 107 6.99 -4.95 13.82
N LYS A 108 7.62 -4.59 14.95
CA LYS A 108 8.12 -5.53 15.97
C LYS A 108 7.12 -5.75 17.12
N ALA A 109 6.13 -4.88 17.24
CA ALA A 109 5.10 -4.94 18.27
C ALA A 109 3.77 -4.38 17.75
N THR A 110 2.66 -4.78 18.37
CA THR A 110 1.36 -4.14 18.20
C THR A 110 1.36 -2.82 18.97
N PRO A 111 1.15 -1.65 18.33
CA PRO A 111 1.02 -0.39 19.04
C PRO A 111 -0.16 -0.43 20.04
N ALA A 112 -0.03 0.21 21.20
CA ALA A 112 -1.10 0.27 22.19
C ALA A 112 -2.38 0.93 21.62
N ARG A 113 -3.55 0.64 22.20
CA ARG A 113 -4.77 1.37 21.85
C ARG A 113 -4.64 2.83 22.24
N GLY A 114 -4.97 3.74 21.31
CA GLY A 114 -4.78 5.17 21.50
C GLY A 114 -3.33 5.63 21.41
N ALA A 115 -2.44 4.78 20.86
CA ALA A 115 -1.04 5.14 20.61
C ALA A 115 -0.93 6.44 19.82
N GLY A 116 -0.05 7.32 20.25
CA GLY A 116 0.42 8.47 19.49
C GLY A 116 1.62 8.12 18.61
N LEU A 117 2.31 9.16 18.12
CA LEU A 117 3.45 8.96 17.22
C LEU A 117 4.65 8.31 17.94
N ASP A 118 4.86 8.59 19.23
CA ASP A 118 5.98 8.03 19.99
C ASP A 118 5.80 6.52 20.21
N GLU A 119 4.62 6.07 20.65
CA GLU A 119 4.33 4.66 20.82
C GLU A 119 4.30 3.92 19.49
N LEU A 120 3.85 4.59 18.41
CA LEU A 120 3.92 4.05 17.06
C LEU A 120 5.38 3.85 16.64
N PHE A 121 6.24 4.86 16.84
CA PHE A 121 7.68 4.78 16.56
C PHE A 121 8.33 3.61 17.30
N GLU A 122 8.05 3.44 18.59
CA GLU A 122 8.58 2.34 19.40
C GLU A 122 8.10 0.95 18.92
N ALA A 123 6.96 0.86 18.25
CA ALA A 123 6.45 -0.38 17.70
C ALA A 123 7.07 -0.77 16.35
N LEU A 124 7.78 0.17 15.70
CA LEU A 124 8.45 -0.08 14.41
C LEU A 124 9.81 -0.74 14.61
N ASP A 125 10.17 -1.64 13.70
CA ASP A 125 11.48 -2.29 13.62
C ASP A 125 12.34 -1.67 12.52
N TRP A 126 11.80 -1.62 11.30
CA TRP A 126 12.51 -1.16 10.12
C TRP A 126 11.61 -0.40 9.16
N ILE A 127 12.23 0.34 8.23
CA ILE A 127 11.61 0.94 7.06
C ILE A 127 12.38 0.46 5.83
N ALA A 128 11.67 0.30 4.71
CA ALA A 128 12.26 -0.07 3.42
C ALA A 128 11.61 0.73 2.28
N PRO A 129 12.29 0.91 1.14
CA PRO A 129 11.63 1.30 -0.08
C PRO A 129 10.74 0.15 -0.56
N GLY A 130 9.60 0.46 -1.14
CA GLY A 130 8.71 -0.53 -1.73
C GLY A 130 8.15 -0.07 -3.06
N PHE A 131 7.80 -1.04 -3.89
CA PHE A 131 6.90 -0.83 -5.02
C PHE A 131 5.59 -1.54 -4.72
N GLU A 132 4.51 -0.78 -4.61
CA GLU A 132 3.19 -1.36 -4.72
C GLU A 132 2.79 -1.39 -6.20
N ILE A 133 2.34 -2.55 -6.66
CA ILE A 133 1.57 -2.65 -7.89
C ILE A 133 0.11 -2.63 -7.49
N VAL A 134 -0.56 -1.56 -7.89
CA VAL A 134 -2.00 -1.40 -7.73
C VAL A 134 -2.72 -1.80 -8.99
N GLN A 135 -3.96 -2.24 -8.85
CA GLN A 135 -4.83 -2.61 -9.96
C GLN A 135 -6.24 -2.06 -9.76
N SER A 136 -6.99 -1.92 -10.82
CA SER A 136 -8.41 -1.60 -10.74
C SER A 136 -9.21 -2.58 -11.60
N HIS A 137 -10.17 -3.26 -10.98
CA HIS A 137 -11.13 -4.07 -11.72
C HIS A 137 -12.29 -3.24 -12.30
N LEU A 138 -12.30 -1.92 -12.04
CA LEU A 138 -13.24 -1.00 -12.68
C LEU A 138 -12.61 -0.40 -13.94
N PRO A 139 -13.36 -0.37 -15.07
CA PRO A 139 -12.85 0.12 -16.35
C PRO A 139 -12.28 1.54 -16.26
N ASP A 140 -11.15 1.77 -16.91
CA ASP A 140 -10.48 3.08 -17.04
C ASP A 140 -10.15 3.75 -15.70
N TRP A 141 -10.03 2.99 -14.62
CA TRP A 141 -9.81 3.53 -13.26
C TRP A 141 -10.92 4.49 -12.82
N LYS A 142 -12.15 4.29 -13.30
CA LYS A 142 -13.32 5.09 -12.93
C LYS A 142 -14.10 4.39 -11.84
N PHE A 143 -13.94 4.85 -10.62
CA PHE A 143 -14.53 4.26 -9.42
C PHE A 143 -14.99 5.32 -8.41
N VAL A 144 -15.83 4.90 -7.49
CA VAL A 144 -16.11 5.61 -6.23
C VAL A 144 -15.33 4.97 -5.08
N ALA A 145 -15.13 5.71 -4.00
CA ALA A 145 -14.28 5.26 -2.87
C ALA A 145 -14.71 3.90 -2.27
N ALA A 146 -16.01 3.63 -2.14
CA ALA A 146 -16.49 2.33 -1.64
C ALA A 146 -16.05 1.15 -2.52
N GLN A 147 -16.00 1.36 -3.84
CA GLN A 147 -15.54 0.32 -4.77
C GLN A 147 -14.05 0.02 -4.60
N THR A 148 -13.21 1.05 -4.35
CA THR A 148 -11.78 0.82 -4.09
C THR A 148 -11.54 0.04 -2.80
N VAL A 149 -12.34 0.29 -1.77
CA VAL A 149 -12.29 -0.47 -0.52
C VAL A 149 -12.68 -1.94 -0.76
N ALA A 150 -13.79 -2.20 -1.48
CA ALA A 150 -14.23 -3.55 -1.79
C ALA A 150 -13.24 -4.30 -2.70
N ASP A 151 -12.46 -3.56 -3.52
CA ASP A 151 -11.35 -4.04 -4.35
C ASP A 151 -10.01 -4.12 -3.57
N ASN A 152 -10.09 -4.45 -2.28
CA ASN A 152 -8.93 -4.58 -1.39
C ASN A 152 -8.00 -3.35 -1.39
N GLY A 153 -8.55 -2.15 -1.45
CA GLY A 153 -7.78 -0.91 -1.53
C GLY A 153 -6.97 -0.78 -2.83
N LEU A 154 -7.37 -1.47 -3.90
CA LEU A 154 -6.68 -1.59 -5.19
C LEU A 154 -5.35 -2.36 -5.12
N HIS A 155 -5.06 -3.09 -4.05
CA HIS A 155 -3.83 -3.86 -3.88
C HIS A 155 -3.73 -5.02 -4.87
N ALA A 156 -2.61 -5.12 -5.58
CA ALA A 156 -2.28 -6.29 -6.39
C ALA A 156 -1.02 -7.02 -5.89
N ARG A 157 0.11 -6.31 -5.78
CA ARG A 157 1.40 -6.85 -5.33
C ARG A 157 2.16 -5.81 -4.51
N LEU A 158 3.00 -6.29 -3.61
CA LEU A 158 3.98 -5.48 -2.89
C LEU A 158 5.36 -6.10 -3.03
N HIS A 159 6.31 -5.32 -3.54
CA HIS A 159 7.72 -5.69 -3.57
C HIS A 159 8.51 -4.79 -2.64
N VAL A 160 9.16 -5.37 -1.65
CA VAL A 160 9.87 -4.63 -0.59
C VAL A 160 11.37 -4.77 -0.79
N GLY A 161 12.07 -3.65 -0.76
CA GLY A 161 13.51 -3.55 -0.89
C GLY A 161 14.29 -3.78 0.41
N PRO A 162 15.59 -3.42 0.43
CA PRO A 162 16.44 -3.59 1.60
C PRO A 162 15.94 -2.77 2.78
N ARG A 163 15.96 -3.37 3.95
CA ARG A 163 15.46 -2.80 5.21
C ARG A 163 16.53 -1.92 5.87
N VAL A 164 16.08 -0.83 6.47
CA VAL A 164 16.89 0.04 7.32
C VAL A 164 16.25 0.06 8.70
N ALA A 165 17.00 -0.21 9.76
CA ALA A 165 16.46 -0.15 11.11
C ALA A 165 15.98 1.26 11.44
N VAL A 166 14.80 1.40 12.05
CA VAL A 166 14.26 2.72 12.43
C VAL A 166 15.20 3.45 13.37
N ALA A 167 15.90 2.73 14.25
CA ALA A 167 16.89 3.28 15.17
C ALA A 167 18.12 3.92 14.49
N ASP A 168 18.45 3.49 13.26
CA ASP A 168 19.55 4.08 12.47
C ASP A 168 19.10 5.37 11.77
N LEU A 169 17.80 5.55 11.57
CA LEU A 169 17.23 6.73 10.93
C LEU A 169 16.94 7.86 11.92
N ALA A 170 16.44 7.56 13.12
CA ALA A 170 16.06 8.57 14.10
C ALA A 170 16.05 8.01 15.52
N ARG A 171 16.16 8.93 16.51
CA ARG A 171 16.10 8.60 17.94
C ARG A 171 14.69 8.75 18.54
N GLY A 172 13.67 9.09 17.74
CA GLY A 172 12.30 9.31 18.18
C GLY A 172 11.39 9.71 17.04
N ALA A 173 10.09 9.73 17.30
CA ALA A 173 9.04 9.97 16.31
C ALA A 173 9.21 11.30 15.56
N ASP A 174 9.48 12.40 16.28
CA ASP A 174 9.67 13.73 15.67
C ASP A 174 10.83 13.77 14.68
N GLY A 175 11.94 13.09 15.02
CA GLY A 175 13.11 13.00 14.13
C GLY A 175 12.78 12.21 12.86
N LEU A 176 12.13 11.07 13.02
CA LEU A 176 11.72 10.22 11.91
C LEU A 176 10.70 10.93 11.01
N GLN A 177 9.68 11.53 11.61
CA GLN A 177 8.65 12.27 10.88
C GLN A 177 9.25 13.37 9.99
N ARG A 178 10.14 14.22 10.55
CA ARG A 178 10.77 15.30 9.78
C ARG A 178 11.62 14.77 8.63
N ARG A 179 12.38 13.70 8.85
CA ARG A 179 13.20 13.09 7.79
C ARG A 179 12.33 12.50 6.69
N LEU A 180 11.29 11.76 7.05
CA LEU A 180 10.35 11.18 6.09
C LEU A 180 9.63 12.26 5.29
N ALA A 181 9.12 13.32 5.94
CA ALA A 181 8.41 14.40 5.28
C ALA A 181 9.30 15.16 4.28
N ALA A 182 10.56 15.39 4.63
CA ALA A 182 11.51 16.15 3.81
C ALA A 182 12.10 15.35 2.65
N ALA A 183 12.12 14.02 2.74
CA ALA A 183 12.73 13.16 1.74
C ALA A 183 11.98 13.24 0.41
N ARG A 184 12.74 13.10 -0.67
CA ARG A 184 12.22 13.07 -2.04
C ARG A 184 12.38 11.67 -2.61
N VAL A 185 11.46 11.30 -3.47
CA VAL A 185 11.57 10.11 -4.31
C VAL A 185 11.67 10.53 -5.79
N SER A 186 12.55 9.86 -6.53
CA SER A 186 12.52 9.86 -7.99
C SER A 186 12.08 8.47 -8.47
N LEU A 187 11.09 8.43 -9.35
CA LEU A 187 10.61 7.21 -10.00
C LEU A 187 11.09 7.19 -11.45
N LEU A 188 11.76 6.11 -11.84
CA LEU A 188 12.33 5.96 -13.17
C LEU A 188 11.77 4.73 -13.89
N CYS A 189 11.59 4.85 -15.22
CA CYS A 189 11.35 3.73 -16.13
C CYS A 189 12.54 3.61 -17.08
N GLY A 190 13.34 2.55 -16.96
CA GLY A 190 14.67 2.50 -17.55
C GLY A 190 15.55 3.62 -16.99
N ASP A 191 16.11 4.45 -17.87
CA ASP A 191 16.95 5.60 -17.49
C ASP A 191 16.18 6.94 -17.43
N GLU A 192 14.88 6.92 -17.73
CA GLU A 192 14.04 8.12 -17.74
C GLU A 192 13.36 8.34 -16.39
N THR A 193 13.56 9.52 -15.78
CA THR A 193 12.76 9.94 -14.62
C THR A 193 11.37 10.32 -15.07
N VAL A 194 10.37 9.54 -14.65
CA VAL A 194 8.96 9.73 -15.04
C VAL A 194 8.17 10.57 -14.03
N ASP A 195 8.61 10.57 -12.76
CA ASP A 195 7.93 11.35 -11.72
C ASP A 195 8.85 11.59 -10.51
N THR A 196 8.48 12.58 -9.70
CA THR A 196 9.15 12.89 -8.43
C THR A 196 8.11 13.28 -7.38
N GLY A 197 8.38 12.93 -6.13
CA GLY A 197 7.49 13.26 -5.03
C GLY A 197 8.21 13.50 -3.73
N THR A 198 7.46 13.80 -2.69
CA THR A 198 8.00 14.01 -1.33
C THR A 198 7.14 13.28 -0.31
N GLY A 199 7.77 12.85 0.80
CA GLY A 199 7.04 12.21 1.88
C GLY A 199 5.98 13.10 2.53
N ALA A 200 6.12 14.41 2.44
CA ALA A 200 5.10 15.36 2.94
C ALA A 200 3.74 15.24 2.22
N GLN A 201 3.71 14.71 0.98
CA GLN A 201 2.46 14.49 0.23
C GLN A 201 1.62 13.35 0.81
N VAL A 202 2.21 12.51 1.65
CA VAL A 202 1.59 11.34 2.29
C VAL A 202 1.11 11.74 3.68
N LEU A 203 -0.04 12.41 3.79
CA LEU A 203 -0.64 12.90 5.05
C LEU A 203 0.37 13.62 5.96
N ASP A 204 1.14 14.54 5.38
CA ASP A 204 2.21 15.34 6.00
C ASP A 204 3.49 14.55 6.30
N SER A 205 3.43 13.25 6.48
CA SER A 205 4.55 12.29 6.48
C SER A 205 4.04 10.85 6.46
N PRO A 206 4.83 9.88 5.97
CA PRO A 206 4.49 8.46 6.06
C PRO A 206 4.22 7.98 7.50
N LEU A 207 4.86 8.55 8.52
CA LEU A 207 4.59 8.18 9.92
C LEU A 207 3.20 8.66 10.37
N HIS A 208 2.76 9.85 9.94
CA HIS A 208 1.38 10.30 10.16
C HIS A 208 0.36 9.45 9.41
N ALA A 209 0.68 9.03 8.18
CA ALA A 209 -0.19 8.14 7.43
C ALA A 209 -0.40 6.80 8.15
N LEU A 210 0.65 6.24 8.79
CA LEU A 210 0.52 5.06 9.64
C LEU A 210 -0.41 5.30 10.83
N LEU A 211 -0.31 6.45 11.50
CA LEU A 211 -1.16 6.76 12.64
C LEU A 211 -2.64 6.91 12.21
N HIS A 212 -2.89 7.61 11.10
CA HIS A 212 -4.23 7.71 10.52
C HIS A 212 -4.78 6.32 10.15
N PHE A 213 -3.97 5.51 9.46
CA PHE A 213 -4.35 4.14 9.11
C PHE A 213 -4.70 3.30 10.34
N LEU A 214 -3.88 3.34 11.39
CA LEU A 214 -4.11 2.57 12.62
C LEU A 214 -5.44 2.93 13.28
N ASN A 215 -5.81 4.21 13.28
CA ASN A 215 -7.10 4.67 13.79
C ASN A 215 -8.27 4.15 12.94
N GLU A 216 -8.17 4.24 11.61
CA GLU A 216 -9.20 3.74 10.69
C GLU A 216 -9.35 2.21 10.78
N LEU A 217 -8.23 1.47 10.83
CA LEU A 217 -8.22 0.01 11.01
C LEU A 217 -8.97 -0.39 12.29
N ARG A 218 -8.67 0.28 13.40
CA ARG A 218 -9.24 -0.01 14.71
C ARG A 218 -10.69 0.45 14.86
N ALA A 219 -11.12 1.42 14.06
CA ALA A 219 -12.52 1.86 13.98
C ALA A 219 -13.38 0.91 13.13
N CYS A 220 -12.77 0.08 12.27
CA CYS A 220 -13.50 -0.83 11.40
C CYS A 220 -13.92 -2.10 12.15
N PRO A 221 -15.24 -2.37 12.31
CA PRO A 221 -15.71 -3.58 12.99
C PRO A 221 -15.23 -4.86 12.28
N GLY A 222 -14.66 -5.78 13.04
CA GLY A 222 -14.18 -7.07 12.52
C GLY A 222 -12.80 -7.02 11.87
N ALA A 223 -12.16 -5.84 11.75
CA ALA A 223 -10.78 -5.75 11.31
C ALA A 223 -9.82 -6.37 12.34
N THR A 224 -8.74 -6.98 11.85
CA THR A 224 -7.66 -7.52 12.69
C THR A 224 -6.64 -6.42 12.93
N ASP A 225 -6.19 -6.22 14.16
CA ASP A 225 -5.14 -5.25 14.49
C ASP A 225 -3.77 -5.67 13.91
N ILE A 226 -2.82 -4.74 13.88
CA ILE A 226 -1.42 -5.00 13.50
C ILE A 226 -0.81 -6.02 14.46
N ALA A 227 -0.03 -6.95 13.94
CA ALA A 227 0.73 -7.94 14.69
C ALA A 227 2.24 -7.78 14.45
N PRO A 228 3.09 -8.26 15.39
CA PRO A 228 4.52 -8.34 15.14
C PRO A 228 4.83 -9.11 13.85
N GLY A 229 5.70 -8.56 13.01
CA GLY A 229 6.05 -9.11 11.69
C GLY A 229 5.16 -8.64 10.54
N ASP A 230 4.10 -7.89 10.80
CA ASP A 230 3.30 -7.26 9.75
C ASP A 230 4.08 -6.15 9.05
N VAL A 231 3.79 -5.98 7.77
CA VAL A 231 4.28 -4.87 6.93
C VAL A 231 3.14 -3.92 6.61
N VAL A 232 3.42 -2.62 6.57
CA VAL A 232 2.44 -1.61 6.17
C VAL A 232 3.06 -0.65 5.18
N THR A 233 2.42 -0.45 4.02
CA THR A 233 2.73 0.63 3.09
C THR A 233 1.98 1.89 3.50
N THR A 234 2.41 3.07 3.05
CA THR A 234 1.85 4.33 3.54
C THR A 234 1.27 5.22 2.46
N GLY A 235 1.12 4.70 1.27
CA GLY A 235 0.66 5.43 0.09
C GLY A 235 1.80 5.97 -0.75
N THR A 236 1.52 6.12 -2.02
CA THR A 236 2.50 6.57 -3.00
C THR A 236 2.96 8.00 -2.77
N TRP A 237 4.24 8.24 -3.07
CA TRP A 237 4.83 9.58 -3.03
C TRP A 237 4.74 10.31 -4.39
N THR A 238 4.33 9.59 -5.44
CA THR A 238 4.13 10.09 -6.80
C THR A 238 2.71 9.79 -7.27
N ASP A 239 2.41 10.04 -8.54
CA ASP A 239 1.25 9.44 -9.18
C ASP A 239 1.44 7.93 -9.39
N ALA A 240 0.34 7.19 -9.56
CA ALA A 240 0.34 5.79 -9.94
C ALA A 240 0.53 5.65 -11.46
N TRP A 241 1.68 5.13 -11.91
CA TRP A 241 2.03 5.06 -13.33
C TRP A 241 1.68 3.71 -13.97
N PRO A 242 1.04 3.71 -15.16
CA PRO A 242 0.76 2.47 -15.89
C PRO A 242 2.02 1.67 -16.18
N VAL A 243 1.94 0.34 -16.04
CA VAL A 243 3.07 -0.56 -16.28
C VAL A 243 2.76 -1.64 -17.30
N ALA A 244 3.82 -2.14 -17.95
CA ALA A 244 3.74 -3.22 -18.93
C ALA A 244 4.87 -4.25 -18.73
N PRO A 245 4.67 -5.51 -19.14
CA PRO A 245 5.74 -6.51 -19.14
C PRO A 245 6.96 -6.05 -19.93
N GLY A 246 8.14 -6.43 -19.46
CA GLY A 246 9.43 -6.07 -20.08
C GLY A 246 10.03 -4.77 -19.57
N GLN A 247 9.29 -3.91 -18.88
CA GLN A 247 9.80 -2.68 -18.28
C GLN A 247 10.64 -2.98 -17.04
N THR A 248 11.63 -2.10 -16.79
CA THR A 248 12.38 -2.05 -15.53
C THR A 248 12.11 -0.69 -14.88
N TRP A 249 11.66 -0.72 -13.65
CA TRP A 249 11.36 0.46 -12.84
C TRP A 249 12.34 0.56 -11.69
N SER A 250 12.73 1.79 -11.32
CA SER A 250 13.56 2.03 -10.15
C SER A 250 13.09 3.25 -9.37
N SER A 251 13.36 3.24 -8.06
CA SER A 251 13.13 4.38 -7.18
C SER A 251 14.36 4.69 -6.35
N ALA A 252 14.59 5.99 -6.12
CA ALA A 252 15.61 6.49 -5.21
C ALA A 252 14.96 7.49 -4.25
N HIS A 253 15.21 7.33 -2.94
CA HIS A 253 14.61 8.12 -1.86
C HIS A 253 15.65 9.02 -1.18
N ASP A 254 16.33 9.87 -1.95
CA ASP A 254 17.50 10.63 -1.48
C ASP A 254 18.47 9.71 -0.69
N ASP A 255 19.01 10.20 0.44
CA ASP A 255 19.85 9.42 1.36
C ASP A 255 19.04 8.73 2.49
N LEU A 256 17.69 8.69 2.37
CA LEU A 256 16.84 8.14 3.43
C LEU A 256 16.74 6.62 3.37
N LEU A 257 16.48 6.08 2.19
CA LEU A 257 16.30 4.65 1.95
C LEU A 257 17.18 4.18 0.78
N PRO A 258 17.61 2.91 0.76
CA PRO A 258 18.32 2.35 -0.37
C PRO A 258 17.51 2.45 -1.67
N PRO A 259 18.16 2.52 -2.83
CA PRO A 259 17.44 2.45 -4.10
C PRO A 259 16.80 1.07 -4.28
N LEU A 260 15.68 1.03 -4.99
CA LEU A 260 14.98 -0.20 -5.35
C LEU A 260 14.80 -0.29 -6.85
N SER A 261 15.01 -1.48 -7.42
CA SER A 261 14.78 -1.74 -8.84
C SER A 261 13.92 -3.01 -9.02
N LEU A 262 13.00 -2.98 -9.98
CA LEU A 262 12.04 -4.04 -10.23
C LEU A 262 11.84 -4.24 -11.73
N ARG A 263 12.07 -5.47 -12.22
CA ARG A 263 11.74 -5.88 -13.58
C ARG A 263 10.34 -6.49 -13.60
N LEU A 264 9.52 -6.04 -14.52
CA LEU A 264 8.15 -6.53 -14.72
C LEU A 264 8.13 -7.59 -15.83
N ALA A 265 7.46 -8.74 -15.57
CA ALA A 265 7.39 -9.90 -16.46
C ALA A 265 5.94 -10.28 -16.76
#